data_4c79a1dd24d6d23908a064e91c1b5b97
#
_entry.id   4c79a1dd24d6d23908a064e91c1b5b97
#
_cell.length_a   1.000
_cell.length_b   1.000
_cell.length_c   1.000
_cell.angle_alpha   90.00
_cell.angle_beta   90.00
_cell.angle_gamma   90.00
#
_symmetry.space_group_name_H-M   'P 1'
#
loop_
_entity.id
_entity.type
_entity.pdbx_description
1 polymer ?
#
loop_
_entity_poly.entity_id
_entity_poly.type
_entity_poly.pdbx_seq_one_letter_code
_entity_poly.pdbx_strand_id
1 'polypeptide(L)'
;MTPQPNPQVGAAVKAADRAHVFHSWSAQELIDPLAVAGAEGSYFWDYDGNRYLDFTSGLVFTNIGYQHPKVVAAIQEQAASLTTFAPAFAVEARSEAARLIAERTPGDLDKIFFTNGGAEAVENATRMARLHTGRHKVLSAYRSYHGATSTAINLTGDPRRWPSDQGAAGVVHFWAPFLYRSPFYSETEQQECERALQHLEDTIVFEGAATIAAIILETVPGTAGIMTPPPGYLQGVRELCDRHGIVFILDEVMAGFGRTGKWFAADHYDVVPDLMTFAKGVNSGYVPLGGVAISGAIADTFGKRPYPGGLTYSGHPLACAAAVATINVMEEERVVENAAHLGETLIGPALRELAERHPSVGEVRGLGMFWALELVKDKATREPLTPYNAAGAENAPMAAFGAAAKKNGLWPFINMNRTHVVPPCNVTEAEAKEGLAALDEALTVADGYTV
;
A
#
# COMPACT_ATOMS: atom_id res chain seq x y z
N MET A 1 -21.14 17.21 6.76
CA MET A 1 -22.60 17.27 6.44
C MET A 1 -22.89 16.34 5.27
N THR A 2 -23.82 15.42 5.43
CA THR A 2 -24.27 14.55 4.32
C THR A 2 -24.76 15.41 3.16
N PRO A 3 -24.22 15.27 1.94
CA PRO A 3 -24.66 16.04 0.80
C PRO A 3 -26.13 15.76 0.48
N GLN A 4 -26.88 16.79 0.07
CA GLN A 4 -28.24 16.57 -0.42
C GLN A 4 -28.15 15.90 -1.80
N PRO A 5 -28.97 14.88 -2.10
CA PRO A 5 -29.01 14.25 -3.40
C PRO A 5 -29.25 15.26 -4.53
N ASN A 6 -28.45 15.17 -5.59
CA ASN A 6 -28.63 15.99 -6.80
C ASN A 6 -28.22 15.20 -8.06
N PRO A 7 -29.08 14.28 -8.54
CA PRO A 7 -28.76 13.41 -9.67
C PRO A 7 -28.43 14.17 -10.96
N GLN A 8 -28.97 15.38 -11.15
CA GLN A 8 -28.68 16.22 -12.33
C GLN A 8 -27.22 16.68 -12.32
N VAL A 9 -26.72 17.13 -11.15
CA VAL A 9 -25.30 17.49 -11.00
C VAL A 9 -24.43 16.24 -11.15
N GLY A 10 -24.82 15.12 -10.57
CA GLY A 10 -24.11 13.84 -10.72
C GLY A 10 -23.96 13.42 -12.20
N ALA A 11 -25.04 13.51 -12.96
CA ALA A 11 -25.00 13.23 -14.40
C ALA A 11 -24.07 14.18 -15.17
N ALA A 12 -24.09 15.47 -14.83
CA ALA A 12 -23.20 16.46 -15.47
C ALA A 12 -21.73 16.23 -15.12
N VAL A 13 -21.42 15.92 -13.85
CA VAL A 13 -20.06 15.55 -13.38
C VAL A 13 -19.56 14.34 -14.13
N LYS A 14 -20.37 13.27 -14.20
CA LYS A 14 -20.02 12.03 -14.90
C LYS A 14 -19.80 12.26 -16.40
N ALA A 15 -20.62 13.07 -17.03
CA ALA A 15 -20.46 13.40 -18.45
C ALA A 15 -19.17 14.18 -18.72
N ALA A 16 -18.83 15.17 -17.90
CA ALA A 16 -17.59 15.93 -18.01
C ALA A 16 -16.35 15.06 -17.73
N ASP A 17 -16.42 14.19 -16.73
CA ASP A 17 -15.38 13.23 -16.42
C ASP A 17 -15.11 12.29 -17.61
N ARG A 18 -16.14 11.65 -18.14
CA ARG A 18 -16.05 10.78 -19.32
C ARG A 18 -15.48 11.48 -20.56
N ALA A 19 -15.73 12.77 -20.71
CA ALA A 19 -15.27 13.53 -21.86
C ALA A 19 -13.79 13.97 -21.75
N HIS A 20 -13.28 14.18 -20.54
CA HIS A 20 -12.00 14.89 -20.34
C HIS A 20 -11.00 14.18 -19.42
N VAL A 21 -11.42 13.21 -18.60
CA VAL A 21 -10.51 12.52 -17.67
C VAL A 21 -10.08 11.18 -18.25
N PHE A 22 -8.76 10.96 -18.31
CA PHE A 22 -8.18 9.66 -18.64
C PHE A 22 -7.88 8.89 -17.34
N HIS A 23 -8.64 7.83 -17.06
CA HIS A 23 -8.58 7.09 -15.81
C HIS A 23 -7.41 6.10 -15.74
N SER A 24 -6.72 6.10 -14.60
CA SER A 24 -5.65 5.15 -14.30
C SER A 24 -6.18 3.70 -14.27
N TRP A 25 -5.39 2.77 -14.76
CA TRP A 25 -5.65 1.31 -14.72
C TRP A 25 -6.99 0.87 -15.31
N SER A 26 -7.57 1.65 -16.21
CA SER A 26 -8.90 1.40 -16.74
C SER A 26 -8.92 1.35 -18.26
N ALA A 27 -9.73 0.46 -18.81
CA ALA A 27 -10.13 0.52 -20.20
C ALA A 27 -11.14 1.66 -20.39
N GLN A 28 -10.73 2.70 -21.10
CA GLN A 28 -11.44 3.98 -21.11
C GLN A 28 -12.88 3.91 -21.62
N GLU A 29 -13.19 2.98 -22.52
CA GLU A 29 -14.56 2.79 -23.02
C GLU A 29 -15.46 2.04 -22.04
N LEU A 30 -14.86 1.22 -21.14
CA LEU A 30 -15.57 0.32 -20.24
C LEU A 30 -15.80 0.90 -18.84
N ILE A 31 -15.09 1.98 -18.48
CA ILE A 31 -15.25 2.58 -17.17
C ILE A 31 -16.56 3.35 -17.07
N ASP A 32 -17.27 3.11 -15.97
CA ASP A 32 -18.47 3.85 -15.56
C ASP A 32 -18.24 4.45 -14.17
N PRO A 33 -17.58 5.63 -14.07
CA PRO A 33 -17.16 6.20 -12.81
C PRO A 33 -18.36 6.64 -11.97
N LEU A 34 -18.34 6.31 -10.67
CA LEU A 34 -19.30 6.85 -9.72
C LEU A 34 -19.01 8.33 -9.47
N ALA A 35 -20.04 9.17 -9.62
CA ALA A 35 -19.92 10.59 -9.29
C ALA A 35 -20.06 10.77 -7.76
N VAL A 36 -18.96 11.13 -7.10
CA VAL A 36 -18.90 11.31 -5.64
C VAL A 36 -19.32 12.72 -5.27
N ALA A 37 -20.32 12.83 -4.38
CA ALA A 37 -20.85 14.10 -3.89
C ALA A 37 -20.12 14.62 -2.65
N GLY A 38 -19.54 13.71 -1.83
CA GLY A 38 -18.81 14.07 -0.61
C GLY A 38 -18.34 12.84 0.15
N ALA A 39 -17.50 13.10 1.17
CA ALA A 39 -16.98 12.06 2.04
C ALA A 39 -16.74 12.63 3.44
N GLU A 40 -16.86 11.80 4.50
CA GLU A 40 -16.58 12.17 5.88
C GLU A 40 -16.32 10.89 6.71
N GLY A 41 -15.27 10.87 7.51
CA GLY A 41 -14.88 9.69 8.29
C GLY A 41 -14.61 8.48 7.40
N SER A 42 -15.27 7.37 7.67
CA SER A 42 -15.15 6.12 6.90
C SER A 42 -16.12 6.02 5.72
N TYR A 43 -16.92 7.06 5.45
CA TYR A 43 -17.98 7.01 4.45
C TYR A 43 -17.78 8.03 3.32
N PHE A 44 -18.37 7.69 2.16
CA PHE A 44 -18.60 8.65 1.09
C PHE A 44 -20.01 8.47 0.49
N TRP A 45 -20.44 9.48 -0.25
CA TRP A 45 -21.77 9.55 -0.85
C TRP A 45 -21.68 9.86 -2.34
N ASP A 46 -22.56 9.25 -3.12
CA ASP A 46 -22.79 9.66 -4.50
C ASP A 46 -23.86 10.79 -4.59
N TYR A 47 -24.07 11.30 -5.77
CA TYR A 47 -25.06 12.34 -6.03
C TYR A 47 -26.50 11.81 -6.02
N ASP A 48 -26.71 10.50 -6.03
CA ASP A 48 -28.05 9.89 -5.87
C ASP A 48 -28.44 9.74 -4.40
N GLY A 49 -27.51 10.01 -3.49
CA GLY A 49 -27.70 9.94 -2.04
C GLY A 49 -27.36 8.56 -1.44
N ASN A 50 -26.80 7.65 -2.22
CA ASN A 50 -26.32 6.39 -1.69
C ASN A 50 -25.06 6.64 -0.85
N ARG A 51 -25.01 5.99 0.33
CA ARG A 51 -23.88 6.01 1.25
C ARG A 51 -23.09 4.71 1.11
N TYR A 52 -21.78 4.83 1.09
CA TYR A 52 -20.86 3.68 1.04
C TYR A 52 -19.86 3.77 2.19
N LEU A 53 -19.74 2.67 2.94
CA LEU A 53 -18.64 2.47 3.88
C LEU A 53 -17.40 2.06 3.09
N ASP A 54 -16.32 2.83 3.23
CA ASP A 54 -15.11 2.63 2.44
C ASP A 54 -14.14 1.63 3.09
N PHE A 55 -14.24 0.36 2.67
CA PHE A 55 -13.26 -0.67 3.05
C PHE A 55 -12.04 -0.72 2.12
N THR A 56 -11.85 0.33 1.30
CA THR A 56 -10.64 0.50 0.50
C THR A 56 -9.71 1.58 1.03
N SER A 57 -10.17 2.43 1.95
CA SER A 57 -9.48 3.66 2.34
C SER A 57 -9.01 4.46 1.12
N GLY A 58 -9.89 4.69 0.14
CA GLY A 58 -9.56 5.23 -1.17
C GLY A 58 -8.76 4.23 -2.02
N LEU A 59 -7.46 4.22 -1.92
CA LEU A 59 -6.52 3.18 -2.39
C LEU A 59 -5.48 2.91 -1.30
N VAL A 60 -5.98 2.54 -0.11
CA VAL A 60 -5.19 2.28 1.10
C VAL A 60 -4.36 3.51 1.50
N PHE A 61 -4.98 4.69 1.48
CA PHE A 61 -4.31 5.94 1.86
C PHE A 61 -5.07 6.76 2.91
N THR A 62 -6.42 6.69 3.02
CA THR A 62 -7.18 7.48 4.00
C THR A 62 -7.12 6.85 5.40
N ASN A 63 -5.91 6.78 5.98
CA ASN A 63 -5.71 6.08 7.24
C ASN A 63 -6.48 6.71 8.42
N ILE A 64 -6.74 8.01 8.39
CA ILE A 64 -7.58 8.73 9.38
C ILE A 64 -8.96 9.12 8.84
N GLY A 65 -9.40 8.48 7.73
CA GLY A 65 -10.66 8.80 7.08
C GLY A 65 -10.66 10.11 6.31
N TYR A 66 -11.85 10.47 5.84
CA TYR A 66 -12.07 11.66 5.02
C TYR A 66 -12.40 12.90 5.88
N GLN A 67 -11.99 14.07 5.42
CA GLN A 67 -12.38 15.38 5.96
C GLN A 67 -12.13 15.56 7.48
N HIS A 68 -11.03 15.01 8.00
CA HIS A 68 -10.68 15.19 9.41
C HIS A 68 -10.49 16.68 9.73
N PRO A 69 -11.22 17.25 10.70
CA PRO A 69 -11.29 18.71 10.88
C PRO A 69 -9.94 19.36 11.19
N LYS A 70 -9.08 18.71 11.99
CA LYS A 70 -7.74 19.23 12.31
C LYS A 70 -6.84 19.30 11.08
N VAL A 71 -6.90 18.32 10.18
CA VAL A 71 -6.09 18.30 8.95
C VAL A 71 -6.60 19.33 7.96
N VAL A 72 -7.91 19.44 7.79
CA VAL A 72 -8.52 20.48 6.94
C VAL A 72 -8.14 21.88 7.43
N ALA A 73 -8.21 22.13 8.75
CA ALA A 73 -7.82 23.40 9.34
C ALA A 73 -6.32 23.73 9.11
N ALA A 74 -5.43 22.74 9.32
CA ALA A 74 -4.00 22.91 9.05
C ALA A 74 -3.69 23.24 7.59
N ILE A 75 -4.39 22.61 6.65
CA ILE A 75 -4.28 22.92 5.21
C ILE A 75 -4.73 24.36 4.93
N GLN A 76 -5.84 24.80 5.51
CA GLN A 76 -6.35 26.17 5.34
C GLN A 76 -5.39 27.22 5.90
N GLU A 77 -4.85 26.99 7.09
CA GLU A 77 -3.87 27.89 7.73
C GLU A 77 -2.58 27.95 6.91
N GLN A 78 -2.04 26.81 6.48
CA GLN A 78 -0.83 26.76 5.66
C GLN A 78 -1.04 27.42 4.30
N ALA A 79 -2.22 27.25 3.69
CA ALA A 79 -2.57 27.90 2.43
C ALA A 79 -2.65 29.43 2.55
N ALA A 80 -3.06 29.94 3.72
CA ALA A 80 -3.12 31.38 3.99
C ALA A 80 -1.74 32.00 4.31
N SER A 81 -0.78 31.19 4.79
CA SER A 81 0.56 31.68 5.21
C SER A 81 1.63 31.47 4.14
N LEU A 82 1.92 30.23 3.78
CA LEU A 82 2.97 29.87 2.82
C LEU A 82 2.57 28.59 2.05
N THR A 83 1.91 28.75 0.91
CA THR A 83 1.41 27.63 0.12
C THR A 83 2.53 26.80 -0.49
N THR A 84 3.55 27.45 -1.06
CA THR A 84 4.65 26.78 -1.78
C THR A 84 5.96 27.50 -1.60
N PHE A 85 7.07 26.75 -1.57
CA PHE A 85 8.42 27.29 -1.57
C PHE A 85 9.42 26.29 -2.14
N ALA A 86 10.54 26.79 -2.68
CA ALA A 86 11.57 25.97 -3.29
C ALA A 86 12.24 25.00 -2.29
N PRO A 87 12.69 23.80 -2.71
CA PRO A 87 13.25 22.77 -1.82
C PRO A 87 14.54 23.16 -1.10
N ALA A 88 15.32 24.10 -1.67
CA ALA A 88 16.61 24.52 -1.11
C ALA A 88 16.52 25.38 0.17
N PHE A 89 15.32 25.81 0.55
CA PHE A 89 15.09 26.66 1.72
C PHE A 89 14.54 25.86 2.89
N ALA A 90 14.89 26.23 4.11
CA ALA A 90 14.25 25.71 5.31
C ALA A 90 12.82 26.27 5.43
N VAL A 91 11.85 25.40 5.65
CA VAL A 91 10.43 25.72 5.83
C VAL A 91 9.91 24.96 7.04
N GLU A 92 9.25 25.64 7.97
CA GLU A 92 8.80 25.08 9.23
C GLU A 92 8.00 23.78 9.06
N ALA A 93 6.95 23.80 8.26
CA ALA A 93 6.11 22.62 8.03
C ALA A 93 6.91 21.43 7.48
N ARG A 94 7.91 21.68 6.58
CA ARG A 94 8.78 20.63 6.04
C ARG A 94 9.71 20.07 7.09
N SER A 95 10.33 20.93 7.88
CA SER A 95 11.27 20.55 8.94
C SER A 95 10.56 19.73 10.01
N GLU A 96 9.37 20.15 10.40
CA GLU A 96 8.57 19.47 11.41
C GLU A 96 8.04 18.12 10.90
N ALA A 97 7.54 18.05 9.66
CA ALA A 97 7.14 16.79 9.06
C ALA A 97 8.32 15.79 9.00
N ALA A 98 9.51 16.25 8.61
CA ALA A 98 10.71 15.41 8.58
C ALA A 98 11.08 14.89 9.98
N ARG A 99 11.05 15.76 11.00
CA ARG A 99 11.32 15.38 12.39
C ARG A 99 10.32 14.32 12.89
N LEU A 100 9.03 14.57 12.71
CA LEU A 100 7.98 13.65 13.14
C LEU A 100 8.07 12.27 12.46
N ILE A 101 8.43 12.24 11.18
CA ILE A 101 8.64 10.98 10.46
C ILE A 101 9.89 10.27 11.00
N ALA A 102 11.02 10.98 11.11
CA ALA A 102 12.29 10.42 11.58
C ALA A 102 12.20 9.82 12.99
N GLU A 103 11.43 10.44 13.89
CA GLU A 103 11.22 9.93 15.26
C GLU A 103 10.44 8.60 15.31
N ARG A 104 9.80 8.20 14.22
CA ARG A 104 8.96 7.00 14.11
C ARG A 104 9.56 5.92 13.22
N THR A 105 10.59 6.26 12.45
CA THR A 105 11.31 5.28 11.62
C THR A 105 12.22 4.40 12.45
N PRO A 106 12.42 3.11 12.07
CA PRO A 106 13.31 2.22 12.80
C PRO A 106 14.79 2.61 12.64
N GLY A 107 15.60 2.36 13.67
CA GLY A 107 17.06 2.53 13.63
C GLY A 107 17.50 3.98 13.48
N ASP A 108 18.40 4.23 12.51
CA ASP A 108 19.04 5.52 12.25
C ASP A 108 18.55 6.22 10.96
N LEU A 109 17.33 5.90 10.50
CA LEU A 109 16.75 6.53 9.30
C LEU A 109 16.25 7.96 9.61
N ASP A 110 17.18 8.85 9.92
CA ASP A 110 16.90 10.19 10.45
C ASP A 110 16.90 11.31 9.37
N LYS A 111 17.22 11.00 8.13
CA LYS A 111 17.17 11.94 7.00
C LYS A 111 16.00 11.64 6.07
N ILE A 112 15.17 12.64 5.83
CA ILE A 112 13.97 12.49 5.02
C ILE A 112 14.14 13.23 3.69
N PHE A 113 14.06 12.49 2.58
CA PHE A 113 13.97 13.06 1.24
C PHE A 113 12.51 12.99 0.78
N PHE A 114 11.86 14.13 0.63
CA PHE A 114 10.45 14.19 0.22
C PHE A 114 10.27 14.05 -1.28
N THR A 115 9.17 13.41 -1.67
CA THR A 115 8.68 13.24 -3.05
C THR A 115 7.18 13.56 -3.10
N ASN A 116 6.57 13.51 -4.31
CA ASN A 116 5.14 13.73 -4.46
C ASN A 116 4.32 12.42 -4.34
N GLY A 117 4.98 11.28 -4.29
CA GLY A 117 4.32 9.97 -4.16
C GLY A 117 5.29 8.81 -4.11
N GLY A 118 4.73 7.59 -3.92
CA GLY A 118 5.51 6.37 -3.70
C GLY A 118 6.40 5.96 -4.87
N ALA A 119 5.94 6.11 -6.12
CA ALA A 119 6.75 5.77 -7.28
C ALA A 119 8.04 6.59 -7.36
N GLU A 120 7.96 7.90 -7.12
CA GLU A 120 9.13 8.78 -7.05
C GLU A 120 10.03 8.45 -5.85
N ALA A 121 9.45 8.02 -4.73
CA ALA A 121 10.22 7.56 -3.58
C ALA A 121 11.06 6.32 -3.95
N VAL A 122 10.46 5.32 -4.60
CA VAL A 122 11.16 4.12 -5.07
C VAL A 122 12.25 4.44 -6.10
N GLU A 123 11.99 5.35 -7.06
CA GLU A 123 13.00 5.82 -8.01
C GLU A 123 14.22 6.41 -7.31
N ASN A 124 13.99 7.26 -6.29
CA ASN A 124 15.07 7.92 -5.57
C ASN A 124 15.79 6.96 -4.60
N ALA A 125 15.09 6.08 -3.90
CA ALA A 125 15.71 5.06 -3.06
C ALA A 125 16.65 4.15 -3.90
N THR A 126 16.17 3.67 -5.04
CA THR A 126 16.97 2.87 -5.98
C THR A 126 18.19 3.63 -6.49
N ARG A 127 18.03 4.90 -6.82
CA ARG A 127 19.15 5.77 -7.26
C ARG A 127 20.17 5.98 -6.15
N MET A 128 19.72 6.21 -4.90
CA MET A 128 20.60 6.35 -3.74
C MET A 128 21.42 5.08 -3.53
N ALA A 129 20.77 3.91 -3.55
CA ALA A 129 21.43 2.62 -3.40
C ALA A 129 22.49 2.38 -4.48
N ARG A 130 22.18 2.64 -5.76
CA ARG A 130 23.13 2.52 -6.86
C ARG A 130 24.33 3.46 -6.72
N LEU A 131 24.09 4.70 -6.31
CA LEU A 131 25.16 5.69 -6.13
C LEU A 131 26.02 5.43 -4.89
N HIS A 132 25.43 4.87 -3.83
CA HIS A 132 26.13 4.50 -2.61
C HIS A 132 27.06 3.30 -2.86
N THR A 133 26.54 2.24 -3.47
CA THR A 133 27.29 0.99 -3.69
C THR A 133 28.20 1.02 -4.92
N GLY A 134 27.94 1.91 -5.89
CA GLY A 134 28.58 1.88 -7.22
C GLY A 134 28.11 0.72 -8.10
N ARG A 135 27.10 -0.03 -7.67
CA ARG A 135 26.54 -1.19 -8.36
C ARG A 135 25.24 -0.81 -9.08
N HIS A 136 24.71 -1.68 -9.95
CA HIS A 136 23.58 -1.30 -10.81
C HIS A 136 22.35 -2.20 -10.72
N LYS A 137 22.50 -3.51 -10.34
CA LYS A 137 21.36 -4.42 -10.24
C LYS A 137 20.53 -4.14 -9.01
N VAL A 138 19.21 -4.33 -9.13
CA VAL A 138 18.26 -4.31 -8.02
C VAL A 138 17.37 -5.55 -8.10
N LEU A 139 17.29 -6.28 -7.01
CA LEU A 139 16.42 -7.44 -6.90
C LEU A 139 15.08 -7.03 -6.33
N SER A 140 13.99 -7.54 -6.89
CA SER A 140 12.63 -7.31 -6.45
C SER A 140 11.81 -8.59 -6.50
N ALA A 141 10.76 -8.69 -5.70
CA ALA A 141 9.94 -9.88 -5.66
C ALA A 141 8.89 -9.90 -6.77
N TYR A 142 8.57 -11.10 -7.29
CA TYR A 142 7.29 -11.31 -7.97
C TYR A 142 6.12 -11.04 -7.02
N ARG A 143 4.96 -10.68 -7.56
CA ARG A 143 3.76 -10.30 -6.80
C ARG A 143 3.99 -9.08 -5.90
N SER A 144 4.67 -8.06 -6.42
CA SER A 144 4.88 -6.77 -5.77
C SER A 144 4.38 -5.62 -6.62
N TYR A 145 4.22 -4.44 -6.01
CA TYR A 145 3.94 -3.20 -6.73
C TYR A 145 4.69 -2.03 -6.13
N HIS A 146 5.55 -1.41 -6.91
CA HIS A 146 6.43 -0.31 -6.48
C HIS A 146 6.14 1.03 -7.17
N GLY A 147 5.22 1.08 -8.11
CA GLY A 147 4.86 2.30 -8.82
C GLY A 147 4.78 2.14 -10.33
N ALA A 148 4.45 3.23 -11.04
CA ALA A 148 4.22 3.24 -12.48
C ALA A 148 5.23 4.11 -13.25
N THR A 149 6.27 4.63 -12.60
CA THR A 149 7.41 5.31 -13.26
C THR A 149 8.42 4.28 -13.77
N SER A 150 9.40 4.71 -14.56
CA SER A 150 10.28 3.82 -15.33
C SER A 150 10.95 2.71 -14.49
N THR A 151 11.68 3.05 -13.42
CA THR A 151 12.34 2.03 -12.59
C THR A 151 11.31 1.30 -11.70
N ALA A 152 10.37 2.03 -11.11
CA ALA A 152 9.39 1.46 -10.21
C ALA A 152 8.48 0.43 -10.90
N ILE A 153 8.06 0.67 -12.16
CA ILE A 153 7.24 -0.29 -12.89
C ILE A 153 8.05 -1.53 -13.27
N ASN A 154 9.33 -1.38 -13.58
CA ASN A 154 10.20 -2.52 -13.87
C ASN A 154 10.52 -3.35 -12.62
N LEU A 155 10.57 -2.73 -11.43
CA LEU A 155 10.68 -3.42 -10.13
C LEU A 155 9.38 -4.09 -9.70
N THR A 156 8.23 -3.64 -10.20
CA THR A 156 6.92 -4.22 -9.93
C THR A 156 6.85 -5.67 -10.44
N GLY A 157 6.39 -6.59 -9.60
CA GLY A 157 6.32 -8.02 -9.91
C GLY A 157 4.94 -8.51 -10.37
N ASP A 158 3.96 -7.63 -10.60
CA ASP A 158 2.61 -7.97 -11.02
C ASP A 158 2.32 -7.64 -12.51
N PRO A 159 1.15 -8.03 -13.07
CA PRO A 159 0.84 -7.87 -14.49
C PRO A 159 0.86 -6.43 -15.02
N ARG A 160 0.73 -5.42 -14.17
CA ARG A 160 0.81 -4.01 -14.59
C ARG A 160 2.16 -3.67 -15.22
N ARG A 161 3.20 -4.45 -14.92
CA ARG A 161 4.52 -4.34 -15.54
C ARG A 161 4.54 -4.77 -17.01
N TRP A 162 3.78 -5.79 -17.40
CA TRP A 162 3.93 -6.46 -18.70
C TRP A 162 3.96 -5.53 -19.91
N PRO A 163 3.03 -4.56 -20.08
CA PRO A 163 3.08 -3.64 -21.22
C PRO A 163 4.20 -2.61 -21.15
N SER A 164 4.82 -2.44 -19.99
CA SER A 164 5.86 -1.43 -19.73
C SER A 164 7.24 -2.06 -19.48
N ASP A 165 7.34 -3.38 -19.51
CA ASP A 165 8.59 -4.12 -19.30
C ASP A 165 9.43 -4.08 -20.58
N GLN A 166 10.28 -3.07 -20.65
CA GLN A 166 11.23 -2.91 -21.76
C GLN A 166 12.61 -3.50 -21.43
N GLY A 167 12.67 -4.39 -20.42
CA GLY A 167 13.94 -4.96 -19.98
C GLY A 167 14.86 -3.91 -19.39
N ALA A 168 14.39 -3.15 -18.36
CA ALA A 168 15.27 -2.20 -17.66
C ALA A 168 16.52 -2.94 -17.18
N ALA A 169 17.67 -2.53 -17.71
CA ALA A 169 18.93 -3.17 -17.38
C ALA A 169 19.14 -3.17 -15.86
N GLY A 170 19.39 -4.37 -15.30
CA GLY A 170 19.70 -4.53 -13.90
C GLY A 170 18.50 -4.70 -12.97
N VAL A 171 17.31 -5.01 -13.45
CA VAL A 171 16.20 -5.48 -12.60
C VAL A 171 16.13 -7.01 -12.67
N VAL A 172 16.09 -7.66 -11.51
CA VAL A 172 16.00 -9.12 -11.39
C VAL A 172 14.85 -9.45 -10.45
N HIS A 173 13.91 -10.30 -10.89
CA HIS A 173 12.81 -10.76 -10.06
C HIS A 173 13.10 -12.13 -9.47
N PHE A 174 12.70 -12.30 -8.21
CA PHE A 174 12.80 -13.56 -7.47
C PHE A 174 11.46 -13.91 -6.80
N TRP A 175 11.28 -15.14 -6.39
CA TRP A 175 10.11 -15.57 -5.64
C TRP A 175 10.26 -15.23 -4.15
N ALA A 176 9.30 -14.45 -3.63
CA ALA A 176 9.13 -14.24 -2.19
C ALA A 176 8.21 -15.33 -1.60
N PRO A 177 8.24 -15.52 -0.25
CA PRO A 177 7.44 -16.55 0.40
C PRO A 177 5.93 -16.27 0.26
N PHE A 178 5.17 -17.33 0.00
CA PHE A 178 3.71 -17.32 0.02
C PHE A 178 3.19 -18.74 0.24
N LEU A 179 3.09 -19.15 1.50
CA LEU A 179 2.78 -20.53 1.88
C LEU A 179 1.50 -21.07 1.26
N TYR A 180 0.43 -20.27 1.19
CA TYR A 180 -0.84 -20.71 0.62
C TYR A 180 -0.72 -21.20 -0.83
N ARG A 181 0.17 -20.60 -1.63
CA ARG A 181 0.51 -21.00 -3.01
C ARG A 181 2.03 -21.00 -3.17
N SER A 182 2.70 -21.80 -2.33
CA SER A 182 4.15 -21.83 -2.26
C SER A 182 4.79 -22.19 -3.60
N PRO A 183 5.64 -21.32 -4.16
CA PRO A 183 6.45 -21.68 -5.31
C PRO A 183 7.57 -22.68 -4.97
N PHE A 184 7.78 -22.91 -3.68
CA PHE A 184 8.83 -23.78 -3.11
C PHE A 184 8.30 -25.14 -2.66
N TYR A 185 6.99 -25.41 -2.86
CA TYR A 185 6.34 -26.66 -2.40
C TYR A 185 6.51 -26.87 -0.88
N SER A 186 6.45 -25.80 -0.12
CA SER A 186 6.54 -25.86 1.34
C SER A 186 5.20 -26.20 1.97
N GLU A 187 5.25 -26.89 3.12
CA GLU A 187 4.07 -27.31 3.88
C GLU A 187 3.93 -26.52 5.20
N THR A 188 5.01 -25.86 5.66
CA THR A 188 5.05 -25.08 6.89
C THR A 188 5.68 -23.71 6.65
N GLU A 189 5.36 -22.73 7.53
CA GLU A 189 5.98 -21.39 7.48
C GLU A 189 7.50 -21.44 7.62
N GLN A 190 8.01 -22.34 8.44
CA GLN A 190 9.46 -22.53 8.61
C GLN A 190 10.11 -22.99 7.30
N GLN A 191 9.55 -24.02 6.64
CA GLN A 191 10.06 -24.49 5.35
C GLN A 191 9.95 -23.40 4.27
N GLU A 192 8.86 -22.62 4.27
CA GLU A 192 8.67 -21.52 3.33
C GLU A 192 9.74 -20.44 3.53
N CYS A 193 10.02 -20.06 4.78
CA CYS A 193 11.09 -19.13 5.12
C CYS A 193 12.45 -19.63 4.65
N GLU A 194 12.84 -20.85 5.07
CA GLU A 194 14.15 -21.42 4.74
C GLU A 194 14.39 -21.53 3.23
N ARG A 195 13.39 -22.05 2.49
CA ARG A 195 13.51 -22.24 1.04
C ARG A 195 13.48 -20.93 0.27
N ALA A 196 12.69 -19.95 0.72
CA ALA A 196 12.66 -18.62 0.12
C ALA A 196 13.99 -17.88 0.32
N LEU A 197 14.60 -17.98 1.52
CA LEU A 197 15.93 -17.42 1.79
C LEU A 197 17.01 -18.12 0.98
N GLN A 198 17.00 -19.45 0.88
CA GLN A 198 17.94 -20.18 0.05
C GLN A 198 17.82 -19.77 -1.43
N HIS A 199 16.58 -19.66 -1.94
CA HIS A 199 16.35 -19.18 -3.31
C HIS A 199 16.88 -17.75 -3.54
N LEU A 200 16.72 -16.86 -2.56
CA LEU A 200 17.25 -15.50 -2.64
C LEU A 200 18.79 -15.51 -2.62
N GLU A 201 19.41 -16.31 -1.75
CA GLU A 201 20.87 -16.45 -1.68
C GLU A 201 21.43 -17.00 -2.99
N ASP A 202 20.83 -18.05 -3.56
CA ASP A 202 21.21 -18.58 -4.87
C ASP A 202 21.07 -17.52 -5.97
N THR A 203 19.99 -16.74 -5.95
CA THR A 203 19.80 -15.62 -6.89
C THR A 203 20.91 -14.59 -6.76
N ILE A 204 21.29 -14.20 -5.53
CA ILE A 204 22.40 -13.26 -5.29
C ILE A 204 23.72 -13.81 -5.86
N VAL A 205 23.99 -15.10 -5.63
CA VAL A 205 25.22 -15.75 -6.09
C VAL A 205 25.27 -15.81 -7.62
N PHE A 206 24.22 -16.29 -8.27
CA PHE A 206 24.17 -16.46 -9.72
C PHE A 206 24.08 -15.13 -10.48
N GLU A 207 23.47 -14.10 -9.90
CA GLU A 207 23.48 -12.74 -10.46
C GLU A 207 24.80 -11.99 -10.21
N GLY A 208 25.64 -12.50 -9.32
CA GLY A 208 26.91 -11.89 -8.94
C GLY A 208 26.73 -10.79 -7.90
N ALA A 209 26.89 -11.13 -6.64
CA ALA A 209 26.68 -10.24 -5.48
C ALA A 209 27.33 -8.85 -5.62
N ALA A 210 28.55 -8.79 -6.20
CA ALA A 210 29.28 -7.54 -6.42
C ALA A 210 28.62 -6.60 -7.46
N THR A 211 27.59 -7.04 -8.17
CA THR A 211 26.85 -6.22 -9.15
C THR A 211 25.51 -5.72 -8.63
N ILE A 212 25.06 -6.23 -7.45
CA ILE A 212 23.75 -5.95 -6.88
C ILE A 212 23.85 -4.76 -5.93
N ALA A 213 23.14 -3.68 -6.27
CA ALA A 213 23.07 -2.46 -5.47
C ALA A 213 22.09 -2.60 -4.30
N ALA A 214 20.92 -3.18 -4.56
CA ALA A 214 19.85 -3.26 -3.56
C ALA A 214 18.95 -4.49 -3.75
N ILE A 215 18.28 -4.85 -2.66
CA ILE A 215 17.05 -5.66 -2.64
C ILE A 215 15.94 -4.74 -2.17
N ILE A 216 14.83 -4.68 -2.92
CA ILE A 216 13.62 -3.96 -2.53
C ILE A 216 12.47 -4.93 -2.28
N LEU A 217 11.79 -4.76 -1.14
CA LEU A 217 10.60 -5.52 -0.77
C LEU A 217 9.55 -4.59 -0.18
N GLU A 218 8.27 -4.83 -0.49
CA GLU A 218 7.21 -4.36 0.40
C GLU A 218 7.33 -5.14 1.72
N THR A 219 7.30 -4.45 2.87
CA THR A 219 7.39 -5.13 4.17
C THR A 219 6.26 -6.15 4.34
N VAL A 220 5.05 -5.77 3.94
CA VAL A 220 3.90 -6.65 3.77
C VAL A 220 3.33 -6.38 2.38
N PRO A 221 3.56 -7.25 1.38
CA PRO A 221 3.04 -7.05 0.03
C PRO A 221 1.54 -6.82 -0.01
N GLY A 222 1.15 -5.58 -0.34
CA GLY A 222 -0.23 -5.13 -0.19
C GLY A 222 -1.12 -5.58 -1.35
N THR A 223 -0.96 -4.99 -2.53
CA THR A 223 -1.82 -5.26 -3.70
C THR A 223 -1.81 -6.74 -4.10
N ALA A 224 -0.71 -7.44 -3.87
CA ALA A 224 -0.56 -8.86 -4.12
C ALA A 224 -1.46 -9.75 -3.24
N GLY A 225 -2.08 -9.20 -2.20
CA GLY A 225 -3.04 -9.88 -1.34
C GLY A 225 -2.66 -9.91 0.12
N ILE A 226 -1.95 -8.90 0.59
CA ILE A 226 -1.54 -8.73 2.00
C ILE A 226 -0.82 -9.98 2.50
N MET A 227 0.29 -10.27 1.84
CA MET A 227 1.09 -11.46 2.11
C MET A 227 2.04 -11.20 3.29
N THR A 228 1.64 -11.61 4.48
CA THR A 228 2.49 -11.49 5.68
C THR A 228 3.72 -12.39 5.53
N PRO A 229 4.95 -11.85 5.67
CA PRO A 229 6.15 -12.69 5.63
C PRO A 229 6.17 -13.70 6.78
N PRO A 230 6.62 -14.94 6.56
CA PRO A 230 6.80 -15.89 7.65
C PRO A 230 7.87 -15.42 8.63
N PRO A 231 7.79 -15.85 9.92
CA PRO A 231 8.77 -15.50 10.94
C PRO A 231 10.21 -15.80 10.49
N GLY A 232 11.11 -14.83 10.68
CA GLY A 232 12.53 -14.95 10.34
C GLY A 232 12.88 -14.55 8.89
N TYR A 233 11.91 -14.38 7.98
CA TYR A 233 12.22 -14.09 6.57
C TYR A 233 12.89 -12.73 6.37
N LEU A 234 12.29 -11.64 6.88
CA LEU A 234 12.88 -10.31 6.71
C LEU A 234 14.22 -10.15 7.43
N GLN A 235 14.38 -10.79 8.58
CA GLN A 235 15.67 -10.86 9.29
C GLN A 235 16.71 -11.58 8.45
N GLY A 236 16.37 -12.71 7.84
CA GLY A 236 17.26 -13.44 6.94
C GLY A 236 17.62 -12.64 5.68
N VAL A 237 16.68 -11.86 5.12
CA VAL A 237 16.98 -10.92 4.02
C VAL A 237 17.97 -9.85 4.47
N ARG A 238 17.80 -9.28 5.69
CA ARG A 238 18.74 -8.31 6.25
C ARG A 238 20.14 -8.91 6.38
N GLU A 239 20.26 -10.12 6.92
CA GLU A 239 21.53 -10.82 7.05
C GLU A 239 22.21 -11.09 5.70
N LEU A 240 21.44 -11.47 4.67
CA LEU A 240 21.97 -11.63 3.30
C LEU A 240 22.47 -10.30 2.76
N CYS A 241 21.71 -9.21 2.96
CA CYS A 241 22.13 -7.88 2.53
C CYS A 241 23.45 -7.45 3.21
N ASP A 242 23.56 -7.65 4.52
CA ASP A 242 24.78 -7.31 5.30
C ASP A 242 25.99 -8.12 4.82
N ARG A 243 25.81 -9.42 4.64
CA ARG A 243 26.88 -10.34 4.18
C ARG A 243 27.46 -9.95 2.85
N HIS A 244 26.64 -9.45 1.95
CA HIS A 244 27.02 -9.12 0.57
C HIS A 244 27.23 -7.62 0.30
N GLY A 245 27.02 -6.78 1.31
CA GLY A 245 27.06 -5.31 1.18
C GLY A 245 26.04 -4.79 0.18
N ILE A 246 24.82 -5.31 0.24
CA ILE A 246 23.67 -4.95 -0.59
C ILE A 246 22.76 -4.03 0.24
N VAL A 247 22.28 -2.93 -0.35
CA VAL A 247 21.33 -2.03 0.33
C VAL A 247 19.97 -2.70 0.46
N PHE A 248 19.42 -2.73 1.67
CA PHE A 248 18.06 -3.21 1.91
C PHE A 248 17.07 -2.06 1.90
N ILE A 249 16.11 -2.10 0.97
CA ILE A 249 15.04 -1.12 0.83
C ILE A 249 13.72 -1.77 1.24
N LEU A 250 13.07 -1.22 2.26
CA LEU A 250 11.68 -1.58 2.59
C LEU A 250 10.71 -0.56 2.00
N ASP A 251 9.74 -1.05 1.23
CA ASP A 251 8.65 -0.25 0.69
C ASP A 251 7.46 -0.28 1.66
N GLU A 252 7.33 0.79 2.43
CA GLU A 252 6.26 1.02 3.41
C GLU A 252 5.16 1.96 2.87
N VAL A 253 5.12 2.15 1.57
CA VAL A 253 4.14 3.03 0.92
C VAL A 253 2.70 2.61 1.23
N MET A 254 2.42 1.32 1.33
CA MET A 254 1.08 0.80 1.60
C MET A 254 0.88 0.37 3.05
N ALA A 255 1.91 -0.19 3.68
CA ALA A 255 1.85 -0.80 5.00
C ALA A 255 2.15 0.17 6.15
N GLY A 256 2.81 1.30 5.87
CA GLY A 256 3.22 2.27 6.88
C GLY A 256 2.09 3.15 7.44
N PHE A 257 2.44 3.97 8.40
CA PHE A 257 1.58 4.94 9.07
C PHE A 257 0.31 4.31 9.68
N GLY A 258 0.53 3.34 10.56
CA GLY A 258 -0.53 2.77 11.40
C GLY A 258 -1.34 1.64 10.75
N ARG A 259 -1.22 1.42 9.43
CA ARG A 259 -2.02 0.46 8.68
C ARG A 259 -2.01 -0.95 9.29
N THR A 260 -0.86 -1.41 9.75
CA THR A 260 -0.66 -2.74 10.32
C THR A 260 -0.82 -2.81 11.84
N GLY A 261 -1.20 -1.70 12.49
CA GLY A 261 -1.26 -1.63 13.97
C GLY A 261 0.08 -1.27 14.62
N LYS A 262 1.07 -0.89 13.82
CA LYS A 262 2.35 -0.27 14.21
C LYS A 262 2.59 0.94 13.33
N TRP A 263 3.49 1.86 13.71
CA TRP A 263 3.82 3.01 12.86
C TRP A 263 4.32 2.58 11.48
N PHE A 264 5.22 1.60 11.45
CA PHE A 264 5.65 0.94 10.22
C PHE A 264 5.54 -0.58 10.36
N ALA A 265 5.29 -1.27 9.26
CA ALA A 265 5.18 -2.72 9.30
C ALA A 265 6.50 -3.40 9.69
N ALA A 266 7.64 -2.77 9.41
CA ALA A 266 8.97 -3.21 9.85
C ALA A 266 9.06 -3.45 11.36
N ASP A 267 8.30 -2.69 12.16
CA ASP A 267 8.26 -2.80 13.63
C ASP A 267 7.71 -4.15 14.14
N HIS A 268 6.99 -4.91 13.29
CA HIS A 268 6.52 -6.26 13.63
C HIS A 268 7.64 -7.31 13.54
N TYR A 269 8.70 -6.99 12.80
CA TYR A 269 9.76 -7.94 12.43
C TYR A 269 11.12 -7.58 13.02
N ASP A 270 11.23 -6.50 13.81
CA ASP A 270 12.49 -6.00 14.37
C ASP A 270 13.59 -5.86 13.31
N VAL A 271 13.24 -5.34 12.12
CA VAL A 271 14.15 -5.18 10.99
C VAL A 271 14.35 -3.71 10.67
N VAL A 272 15.62 -3.32 10.57
CA VAL A 272 16.03 -1.97 10.16
C VAL A 272 16.55 -2.02 8.72
N PRO A 273 15.88 -1.36 7.76
CA PRO A 273 16.40 -1.24 6.39
C PRO A 273 17.44 -0.11 6.30
N ASP A 274 18.18 -0.07 5.19
CA ASP A 274 19.06 1.06 4.88
C ASP A 274 18.30 2.26 4.30
N LEU A 275 17.20 1.99 3.60
CA LEU A 275 16.27 2.95 3.03
C LEU A 275 14.83 2.47 3.23
N MET A 276 13.93 3.39 3.53
CA MET A 276 12.50 3.09 3.64
C MET A 276 11.70 4.08 2.81
N THR A 277 10.89 3.58 1.86
CA THR A 277 10.00 4.44 1.07
C THR A 277 8.63 4.54 1.73
N PHE A 278 8.02 5.72 1.67
CA PHE A 278 6.70 5.98 2.22
C PHE A 278 5.89 6.94 1.34
N ALA A 279 4.56 6.87 1.46
CA ALA A 279 3.59 7.79 0.87
C ALA A 279 2.23 7.58 1.56
N LYS A 280 1.11 7.73 0.83
CA LYS A 280 -0.26 7.36 1.24
C LYS A 280 -0.62 7.82 2.66
N GLY A 281 -0.47 6.93 3.65
CA GLY A 281 -0.84 7.18 5.04
C GLY A 281 -0.11 8.35 5.70
N VAL A 282 1.04 8.79 5.18
CA VAL A 282 1.84 9.88 5.76
C VAL A 282 1.03 11.16 6.02
N ASN A 283 0.08 11.46 5.14
CA ASN A 283 -0.87 12.55 5.32
C ASN A 283 -2.31 12.16 4.92
N SER A 284 -2.57 10.86 4.97
CA SER A 284 -3.89 10.28 4.67
C SER A 284 -4.45 10.67 3.28
N GLY A 285 -3.56 10.97 2.32
CA GLY A 285 -3.91 11.34 0.95
C GLY A 285 -4.54 12.72 0.77
N TYR A 286 -4.55 13.57 1.81
CA TYR A 286 -5.14 14.91 1.74
C TYR A 286 -4.43 15.82 0.73
N VAL A 287 -3.10 15.68 0.63
CA VAL A 287 -2.26 16.36 -0.38
C VAL A 287 -1.18 15.37 -0.82
N PRO A 288 -0.91 15.21 -2.13
CA PRO A 288 0.12 14.28 -2.59
C PRO A 288 1.46 14.49 -1.90
N LEU A 289 1.98 13.43 -1.25
CA LEU A 289 3.27 13.41 -0.56
C LEU A 289 3.80 11.98 -0.50
N GLY A 290 5.10 11.86 -0.60
CA GLY A 290 5.86 10.66 -0.32
C GLY A 290 7.28 11.00 0.11
N GLY A 291 8.11 9.99 0.28
CA GLY A 291 9.51 10.23 0.61
C GLY A 291 10.30 8.96 0.84
N VAL A 292 11.57 9.19 1.12
CA VAL A 292 12.54 8.16 1.51
C VAL A 292 13.13 8.57 2.85
N ALA A 293 13.04 7.69 3.84
CA ALA A 293 13.82 7.77 5.06
C ALA A 293 15.17 7.07 4.81
N ILE A 294 16.25 7.70 5.20
CA ILE A 294 17.62 7.40 4.77
C ILE A 294 18.48 7.17 6.00
N SER A 295 19.21 6.05 6.04
CA SER A 295 20.19 5.76 7.08
C SER A 295 21.40 6.69 7.04
N GLY A 296 22.06 6.87 8.20
CA GLY A 296 23.26 7.69 8.30
C GLY A 296 24.34 7.31 7.30
N ALA A 297 24.60 6.02 7.09
CA ALA A 297 25.60 5.52 6.15
C ALA A 297 25.34 5.95 4.70
N ILE A 298 24.11 5.92 4.24
CA ILE A 298 23.74 6.38 2.90
C ILE A 298 23.76 7.90 2.82
N ALA A 299 23.27 8.60 3.84
CA ALA A 299 23.29 10.07 3.90
C ALA A 299 24.73 10.61 3.81
N ASP A 300 25.68 9.99 4.49
CA ASP A 300 27.11 10.36 4.48
C ASP A 300 27.75 10.26 3.07
N THR A 301 27.26 9.36 2.22
CA THR A 301 27.70 9.26 0.83
C THR A 301 27.55 10.59 0.08
N PHE A 302 26.52 11.35 0.44
CA PHE A 302 26.18 12.63 -0.17
C PHE A 302 26.62 13.85 0.65
N GLY A 303 27.37 13.63 1.74
CA GLY A 303 27.84 14.73 2.61
C GLY A 303 28.73 15.75 1.91
N LYS A 304 29.60 15.32 0.99
CA LYS A 304 30.48 16.17 0.15
C LYS A 304 30.24 16.01 -1.34
N ARG A 305 29.40 15.07 -1.73
CA ARG A 305 29.04 14.77 -3.13
C ARG A 305 27.59 15.17 -3.35
N PRO A 306 27.27 16.06 -4.31
CA PRO A 306 25.88 16.39 -4.60
C PRO A 306 25.07 15.16 -4.96
N TYR A 307 23.89 15.02 -4.37
CA TYR A 307 22.91 14.03 -4.81
C TYR A 307 22.29 14.49 -6.15
N PRO A 308 22.44 13.73 -7.26
CA PRO A 308 21.98 14.15 -8.57
C PRO A 308 20.48 13.81 -8.79
N GLY A 309 19.69 13.82 -7.74
CA GLY A 309 18.25 13.66 -7.76
C GLY A 309 17.58 14.89 -7.19
N GLY A 310 16.34 15.12 -7.57
CA GLY A 310 15.57 16.24 -7.06
C GLY A 310 14.22 16.32 -7.72
N LEU A 311 13.31 16.97 -7.03
CA LEU A 311 11.94 17.21 -7.45
C LEU A 311 11.62 18.67 -7.17
N THR A 312 11.03 19.35 -8.14
CA THR A 312 10.69 20.79 -8.02
C THR A 312 9.82 21.05 -6.79
N TYR A 313 8.93 20.12 -6.46
CA TYR A 313 7.98 20.24 -5.35
C TYR A 313 8.35 19.40 -4.12
N SER A 314 9.60 18.96 -3.99
CA SER A 314 10.08 18.17 -2.84
C SER A 314 9.78 18.86 -1.52
N GLY A 315 9.02 18.19 -0.65
CA GLY A 315 8.62 18.74 0.65
C GLY A 315 7.76 19.99 0.51
N HIS A 316 6.72 19.94 -0.34
CA HIS A 316 5.76 21.01 -0.54
C HIS A 316 5.16 21.46 0.80
N PRO A 317 5.23 22.75 1.18
CA PRO A 317 4.80 23.21 2.50
C PRO A 317 3.39 22.79 2.88
N LEU A 318 2.43 22.92 1.95
CA LEU A 318 1.04 22.52 2.16
C LEU A 318 0.90 21.02 2.44
N ALA A 319 1.63 20.17 1.69
CA ALA A 319 1.61 18.73 1.86
C ALA A 319 2.27 18.29 3.17
N CYS A 320 3.33 18.99 3.57
CA CYS A 320 4.03 18.75 4.84
C CYS A 320 3.18 19.19 6.05
N ALA A 321 2.46 20.32 5.96
CA ALA A 321 1.53 20.75 7.01
C ALA A 321 0.39 19.72 7.20
N ALA A 322 -0.14 19.18 6.10
CA ALA A 322 -1.11 18.08 6.18
C ALA A 322 -0.50 16.83 6.84
N ALA A 323 0.78 16.52 6.58
CA ALA A 323 1.47 15.38 7.21
C ALA A 323 1.65 15.60 8.71
N VAL A 324 2.11 16.79 9.12
CA VAL A 324 2.23 17.16 10.55
C VAL A 324 0.90 16.98 11.27
N ALA A 325 -0.18 17.53 10.71
CA ALA A 325 -1.50 17.43 11.32
C ALA A 325 -2.00 15.96 11.37
N THR A 326 -1.76 15.19 10.30
CA THR A 326 -2.16 13.77 10.25
C THR A 326 -1.42 12.95 11.30
N ILE A 327 -0.09 13.09 11.41
CA ILE A 327 0.72 12.34 12.38
C ILE A 327 0.29 12.71 13.81
N ASN A 328 0.05 13.99 14.09
CA ASN A 328 -0.43 14.42 15.41
C ASN A 328 -1.83 13.86 15.73
N VAL A 329 -2.75 13.84 14.76
CA VAL A 329 -4.08 13.22 14.92
C VAL A 329 -3.92 11.72 15.20
N MET A 330 -3.06 11.02 14.48
CA MET A 330 -2.85 9.59 14.69
C MET A 330 -2.35 9.28 16.10
N GLU A 331 -1.52 10.14 16.68
CA GLU A 331 -1.02 10.01 18.04
C GLU A 331 -2.08 10.40 19.09
N GLU A 332 -2.66 11.59 18.96
CA GLU A 332 -3.65 12.13 19.91
C GLU A 332 -4.92 11.26 20.00
N GLU A 333 -5.38 10.73 18.89
CA GLU A 333 -6.59 9.90 18.79
C GLU A 333 -6.28 8.39 18.84
N ARG A 334 -5.02 8.02 19.07
CA ARG A 334 -4.55 6.64 19.21
C ARG A 334 -4.96 5.73 18.04
N VAL A 335 -4.83 6.26 16.83
CA VAL A 335 -5.27 5.58 15.60
C VAL A 335 -4.49 4.29 15.34
N VAL A 336 -3.19 4.28 15.66
CA VAL A 336 -2.34 3.09 15.50
C VAL A 336 -2.77 1.98 16.44
N GLU A 337 -3.06 2.31 17.70
CA GLU A 337 -3.54 1.36 18.70
C GLU A 337 -4.95 0.87 18.38
N ASN A 338 -5.83 1.74 17.84
CA ASN A 338 -7.14 1.33 17.36
C ASN A 338 -7.03 0.29 16.24
N ALA A 339 -6.13 0.53 15.28
CA ALA A 339 -5.88 -0.40 14.19
C ALA A 339 -5.36 -1.77 14.70
N ALA A 340 -4.45 -1.77 15.67
CA ALA A 340 -3.97 -3.00 16.30
C ALA A 340 -5.12 -3.71 17.04
N HIS A 341 -5.83 -2.98 17.91
CA HIS A 341 -6.87 -3.54 18.76
C HIS A 341 -8.03 -4.15 17.95
N LEU A 342 -8.66 -3.38 17.07
CA LEU A 342 -9.79 -3.88 16.29
C LEU A 342 -9.37 -4.93 15.26
N GLY A 343 -8.15 -4.84 14.73
CA GLY A 343 -7.58 -5.86 13.85
C GLY A 343 -7.49 -7.22 14.53
N GLU A 344 -6.98 -7.25 15.77
CA GLU A 344 -6.78 -8.47 16.55
C GLU A 344 -8.08 -9.00 17.17
N THR A 345 -8.93 -8.12 17.73
CA THR A 345 -10.07 -8.53 18.55
C THR A 345 -11.38 -8.65 17.79
N LEU A 346 -11.51 -8.01 16.64
CA LEU A 346 -12.76 -7.97 15.87
C LEU A 346 -12.57 -8.43 14.42
N ILE A 347 -11.77 -7.71 13.61
CA ILE A 347 -11.74 -7.94 12.16
C ILE A 347 -11.13 -9.31 11.84
N GLY A 348 -9.96 -9.61 12.37
CA GLY A 348 -9.29 -10.90 12.12
C GLY A 348 -10.13 -12.11 12.53
N PRO A 349 -10.67 -12.17 13.76
CA PRO A 349 -11.58 -13.23 14.17
C PRO A 349 -12.84 -13.35 13.30
N ALA A 350 -13.52 -12.24 12.99
CA ALA A 350 -14.72 -12.25 12.15
C ALA A 350 -14.41 -12.74 10.72
N LEU A 351 -13.30 -12.32 10.13
CA LEU A 351 -12.91 -12.80 8.78
C LEU A 351 -12.61 -14.30 8.76
N ARG A 352 -12.02 -14.86 9.83
CA ARG A 352 -11.80 -16.31 9.95
C ARG A 352 -13.12 -17.05 10.10
N GLU A 353 -14.07 -16.53 10.88
CA GLU A 353 -15.42 -17.08 10.98
C GLU A 353 -16.14 -17.06 9.62
N LEU A 354 -16.04 -15.97 8.86
CA LEU A 354 -16.54 -15.90 7.48
C LEU A 354 -15.92 -17.00 6.60
N ALA A 355 -14.61 -17.23 6.73
CA ALA A 355 -13.93 -18.28 5.97
C ALA A 355 -14.42 -19.71 6.32
N GLU A 356 -14.86 -19.94 7.54
CA GLU A 356 -15.47 -21.23 7.92
C GLU A 356 -16.85 -21.39 7.30
N ARG A 357 -17.66 -20.33 7.22
CA ARG A 357 -19.02 -20.35 6.71
C ARG A 357 -19.14 -20.31 5.19
N HIS A 358 -18.20 -19.62 4.51
CA HIS A 358 -18.26 -19.41 3.07
C HIS A 358 -17.30 -20.35 2.32
N PRO A 359 -17.81 -21.27 1.48
CA PRO A 359 -16.97 -22.16 0.67
C PRO A 359 -16.07 -21.41 -0.33
N SER A 360 -16.46 -20.20 -0.74
CA SER A 360 -15.67 -19.35 -1.63
C SER A 360 -14.42 -18.72 -0.96
N VAL A 361 -14.32 -18.70 0.36
CA VAL A 361 -13.14 -18.11 1.05
C VAL A 361 -12.10 -19.18 1.30
N GLY A 362 -11.01 -19.18 0.54
CA GLY A 362 -9.92 -20.16 0.65
C GLY A 362 -8.90 -19.83 1.74
N GLU A 363 -8.58 -18.54 1.92
CA GLU A 363 -7.62 -18.10 2.91
C GLU A 363 -7.94 -16.69 3.42
N VAL A 364 -7.64 -16.45 4.69
CA VAL A 364 -7.67 -15.13 5.35
C VAL A 364 -6.28 -14.84 5.88
N ARG A 365 -5.75 -13.66 5.57
CA ARG A 365 -4.43 -13.22 6.07
C ARG A 365 -4.42 -11.71 6.30
N GLY A 366 -3.62 -11.28 7.25
CA GLY A 366 -3.49 -9.84 7.54
C GLY A 366 -3.16 -9.54 8.99
N LEU A 367 -3.02 -8.25 9.29
CA LEU A 367 -2.74 -7.71 10.61
C LEU A 367 -3.20 -6.24 10.68
N GLY A 368 -3.58 -5.78 11.86
CA GLY A 368 -4.12 -4.43 12.07
C GLY A 368 -5.36 -4.18 11.20
N MET A 369 -5.36 -3.08 10.45
CA MET A 369 -6.39 -2.72 9.46
C MET A 369 -5.97 -3.10 8.03
N PHE A 370 -5.25 -4.21 7.87
CA PHE A 370 -4.67 -4.65 6.60
C PHE A 370 -4.92 -6.15 6.41
N TRP A 371 -6.06 -6.50 5.79
CA TRP A 371 -6.53 -7.88 5.63
C TRP A 371 -6.93 -8.18 4.20
N ALA A 372 -6.78 -9.45 3.80
CA ALA A 372 -7.28 -9.95 2.52
C ALA A 372 -7.94 -11.33 2.68
N LEU A 373 -8.99 -11.54 1.89
CA LEU A 373 -9.59 -12.84 1.65
C LEU A 373 -9.22 -13.27 0.22
N GLU A 374 -8.69 -14.48 0.10
CA GLU A 374 -8.47 -15.12 -1.18
C GLU A 374 -9.69 -15.95 -1.56
N LEU A 375 -10.37 -15.62 -2.68
CA LEU A 375 -11.56 -16.31 -3.10
C LEU A 375 -11.22 -17.46 -4.07
N VAL A 376 -11.84 -18.62 -3.83
CA VAL A 376 -11.57 -19.87 -4.54
C VAL A 376 -12.86 -20.51 -5.04
N LYS A 377 -12.78 -21.32 -6.08
CA LYS A 377 -13.86 -22.21 -6.51
C LYS A 377 -13.94 -23.45 -5.64
N ASP A 378 -12.78 -23.94 -5.20
CA ASP A 378 -12.64 -25.15 -4.40
C ASP A 378 -11.52 -24.96 -3.36
N LYS A 379 -11.86 -25.12 -2.09
CA LYS A 379 -10.91 -25.01 -0.97
C LYS A 379 -9.86 -26.11 -0.97
N ALA A 380 -10.22 -27.32 -1.40
CA ALA A 380 -9.33 -28.49 -1.37
C ALA A 380 -8.21 -28.36 -2.41
N THR A 381 -8.56 -27.96 -3.62
CA THR A 381 -7.59 -27.75 -4.71
C THR A 381 -6.98 -26.35 -4.69
N ARG A 382 -7.57 -25.43 -3.94
CA ARG A 382 -7.23 -24.01 -3.93
C ARG A 382 -7.40 -23.35 -5.31
N GLU A 383 -8.26 -23.90 -6.20
CA GLU A 383 -8.52 -23.28 -7.49
C GLU A 383 -9.08 -21.86 -7.30
N PRO A 384 -8.44 -20.82 -7.86
CA PRO A 384 -8.91 -19.44 -7.66
C PRO A 384 -10.30 -19.24 -8.28
N LEU A 385 -11.11 -18.38 -7.65
CA LEU A 385 -12.47 -18.07 -8.12
C LEU A 385 -12.47 -17.49 -9.53
N THR A 386 -11.43 -16.73 -9.87
CA THR A 386 -11.14 -16.23 -11.22
C THR A 386 -9.68 -16.48 -11.56
N PRO A 387 -9.32 -16.73 -12.84
CA PRO A 387 -7.93 -16.88 -13.26
C PRO A 387 -7.06 -15.67 -12.90
N TYR A 388 -5.76 -15.88 -12.84
CA TYR A 388 -4.81 -14.80 -12.60
C TYR A 388 -4.88 -13.75 -13.72
N ASN A 389 -5.08 -12.48 -13.36
CA ASN A 389 -5.26 -11.35 -14.28
C ASN A 389 -6.47 -11.54 -15.25
N ALA A 390 -7.54 -12.18 -14.77
CA ALA A 390 -8.76 -12.37 -15.52
C ALA A 390 -9.40 -11.05 -15.96
N ALA A 391 -9.97 -11.03 -17.15
CA ALA A 391 -10.68 -9.89 -17.71
C ALA A 391 -12.00 -10.37 -18.39
N GLY A 392 -12.91 -9.42 -18.64
CA GLY A 392 -14.18 -9.71 -19.33
C GLY A 392 -14.99 -10.78 -18.61
N ALA A 393 -15.46 -11.77 -19.35
CA ALA A 393 -16.34 -12.84 -18.84
C ALA A 393 -15.69 -13.72 -17.75
N GLU A 394 -14.38 -13.91 -17.81
CA GLU A 394 -13.67 -14.69 -16.79
C GLU A 394 -13.67 -14.03 -15.42
N ASN A 395 -13.82 -12.70 -15.37
CA ASN A 395 -13.90 -11.93 -14.13
C ASN A 395 -15.35 -11.81 -13.59
N ALA A 396 -16.34 -12.41 -14.23
CA ALA A 396 -17.74 -12.30 -13.83
C ALA A 396 -18.03 -12.64 -12.35
N PRO A 397 -17.42 -13.69 -11.74
CA PRO A 397 -17.64 -13.97 -10.31
C PRO A 397 -17.22 -12.82 -9.39
N MET A 398 -16.05 -12.23 -9.63
CA MET A 398 -15.56 -11.11 -8.81
C MET A 398 -16.35 -9.81 -9.08
N ALA A 399 -16.82 -9.62 -10.31
CA ALA A 399 -17.69 -8.49 -10.64
C ALA A 399 -19.05 -8.61 -9.93
N ALA A 400 -19.64 -9.81 -9.89
CA ALA A 400 -20.88 -10.08 -9.17
C ALA A 400 -20.73 -9.88 -7.65
N PHE A 401 -19.65 -10.40 -7.05
CA PHE A 401 -19.30 -10.14 -5.66
C PHE A 401 -19.19 -8.64 -5.38
N GLY A 402 -18.45 -7.89 -6.20
CA GLY A 402 -18.28 -6.45 -6.03
C GLY A 402 -19.58 -5.65 -6.16
N ALA A 403 -20.47 -6.06 -7.07
CA ALA A 403 -21.80 -5.46 -7.23
C ALA A 403 -22.67 -5.72 -6.00
N ALA A 404 -22.63 -6.93 -5.43
CA ALA A 404 -23.35 -7.28 -4.21
C ALA A 404 -22.85 -6.48 -3.00
N ALA A 405 -21.54 -6.34 -2.82
CA ALA A 405 -20.96 -5.53 -1.76
C ALA A 405 -21.46 -4.07 -1.83
N LYS A 406 -21.38 -3.45 -3.02
CA LYS A 406 -21.84 -2.06 -3.24
C LYS A 406 -23.35 -1.90 -2.98
N LYS A 407 -24.16 -2.88 -3.39
CA LYS A 407 -25.60 -2.89 -3.13
C LYS A 407 -25.92 -2.89 -1.63
N ASN A 408 -25.04 -3.53 -0.83
CA ASN A 408 -25.15 -3.57 0.63
C ASN A 408 -24.43 -2.39 1.33
N GLY A 409 -24.06 -1.34 0.57
CA GLY A 409 -23.46 -0.13 1.13
C GLY A 409 -21.96 -0.26 1.47
N LEU A 410 -21.30 -1.31 1.01
CA LEU A 410 -19.86 -1.53 1.20
C LEU A 410 -19.10 -1.24 -0.09
N TRP A 411 -18.05 -0.43 -0.03
CA TRP A 411 -17.13 -0.23 -1.14
C TRP A 411 -15.90 -1.14 -0.98
N PRO A 412 -15.82 -2.27 -1.74
CA PRO A 412 -14.77 -3.27 -1.57
C PRO A 412 -13.54 -2.92 -2.39
N PHE A 413 -12.34 -3.28 -1.90
CA PHE A 413 -11.14 -3.32 -2.71
C PHE A 413 -10.96 -4.73 -3.31
N ILE A 414 -11.19 -4.85 -4.61
CA ILE A 414 -11.06 -6.10 -5.34
C ILE A 414 -9.82 -6.05 -6.22
N ASN A 415 -8.99 -7.08 -6.12
CA ASN A 415 -7.85 -7.28 -7.02
C ASN A 415 -7.71 -8.76 -7.39
N MET A 416 -7.93 -9.08 -8.65
CA MET A 416 -7.99 -10.47 -9.14
C MET A 416 -9.05 -11.28 -8.38
N ASN A 417 -8.70 -12.44 -7.83
CA ASN A 417 -9.57 -13.28 -7.01
C ASN A 417 -9.54 -12.93 -5.52
N ARG A 418 -9.20 -11.69 -5.16
CA ARG A 418 -9.07 -11.27 -3.76
C ARG A 418 -9.92 -10.05 -3.46
N THR A 419 -10.45 -10.01 -2.25
CA THR A 419 -10.98 -8.79 -1.67
C THR A 419 -10.15 -8.40 -0.46
N HIS A 420 -9.77 -7.11 -0.38
CA HIS A 420 -9.06 -6.58 0.76
C HIS A 420 -10.04 -5.90 1.72
N VAL A 421 -9.81 -6.06 2.99
CA VAL A 421 -10.52 -5.38 4.08
C VAL A 421 -9.53 -4.40 4.71
N VAL A 422 -9.58 -3.17 4.22
CA VAL A 422 -8.61 -2.12 4.56
C VAL A 422 -9.31 -0.80 4.87
N PRO A 423 -10.23 -0.79 5.87
CA PRO A 423 -10.93 0.43 6.26
C PRO A 423 -9.94 1.49 6.78
N PRO A 424 -10.36 2.74 6.99
CA PRO A 424 -9.58 3.71 7.75
C PRO A 424 -9.12 3.14 9.10
N CYS A 425 -7.91 3.50 9.54
CA CYS A 425 -7.33 2.96 10.78
C CYS A 425 -8.06 3.45 12.05
N ASN A 426 -8.81 4.55 11.92
CA ASN A 426 -9.67 5.10 12.97
C ASN A 426 -11.13 4.65 12.85
N VAL A 427 -11.43 3.64 12.02
CA VAL A 427 -12.77 3.06 11.93
C VAL A 427 -13.26 2.66 13.32
N THR A 428 -14.54 2.92 13.61
CA THR A 428 -15.15 2.50 14.86
C THR A 428 -15.54 1.02 14.84
N GLU A 429 -15.71 0.44 16.02
CA GLU A 429 -16.22 -0.94 16.16
C GLU A 429 -17.58 -1.14 15.47
N ALA A 430 -18.47 -0.16 15.55
CA ALA A 430 -19.78 -0.21 14.91
C ALA A 430 -19.69 -0.21 13.39
N GLU A 431 -18.85 0.66 12.81
CA GLU A 431 -18.58 0.72 11.38
C GLU A 431 -17.91 -0.57 10.89
N ALA A 432 -16.93 -1.09 11.64
CA ALA A 432 -16.29 -2.36 11.31
C ALA A 432 -17.30 -3.51 11.24
N LYS A 433 -18.24 -3.60 12.22
CA LYS A 433 -19.32 -4.59 12.22
C LYS A 433 -20.30 -4.40 11.05
N GLU A 434 -20.66 -3.15 10.73
CA GLU A 434 -21.50 -2.83 9.56
C GLU A 434 -20.85 -3.35 8.28
N GLY A 435 -19.56 -3.06 8.07
CA GLY A 435 -18.84 -3.49 6.88
C GLY A 435 -18.66 -5.02 6.80
N LEU A 436 -18.38 -5.68 7.93
CA LEU A 436 -18.27 -7.13 7.98
C LEU A 436 -19.60 -7.83 7.66
N ALA A 437 -20.73 -7.28 8.12
CA ALA A 437 -22.04 -7.81 7.78
C ALA A 437 -22.36 -7.65 6.28
N ALA A 438 -22.02 -6.50 5.69
CA ALA A 438 -22.19 -6.28 4.26
C ALA A 438 -21.25 -7.18 3.41
N LEU A 439 -20.07 -7.49 3.93
CA LEU A 439 -19.12 -8.42 3.31
C LEU A 439 -19.66 -9.86 3.34
N ASP A 440 -20.24 -10.30 4.45
CA ASP A 440 -20.90 -11.60 4.62
C ASP A 440 -21.97 -11.83 3.55
N GLU A 441 -22.89 -10.88 3.40
CA GLU A 441 -23.93 -10.91 2.38
C GLU A 441 -23.34 -10.97 0.95
N ALA A 442 -22.26 -10.24 0.69
CA ALA A 442 -21.61 -10.27 -0.61
C ALA A 442 -20.92 -11.61 -0.90
N LEU A 443 -20.32 -12.25 0.11
CA LEU A 443 -19.68 -13.57 -0.02
C LEU A 443 -20.68 -14.66 -0.40
N THR A 444 -21.94 -14.57 0.04
CA THR A 444 -23.01 -15.48 -0.39
C THR A 444 -23.16 -15.52 -1.92
N VAL A 445 -22.93 -14.38 -2.59
CA VAL A 445 -22.93 -14.34 -4.08
C VAL A 445 -21.72 -15.05 -4.65
N ALA A 446 -20.54 -14.91 -4.04
CA ALA A 446 -19.33 -15.61 -4.46
C ALA A 446 -19.46 -17.14 -4.28
N ASP A 447 -20.15 -17.59 -3.23
CA ASP A 447 -20.41 -19.01 -2.97
C ASP A 447 -21.18 -19.70 -4.11
N GLY A 448 -22.02 -18.96 -4.82
CA GLY A 448 -22.73 -19.47 -6.00
C GLY A 448 -21.83 -19.88 -7.17
N TYR A 449 -20.54 -19.57 -7.11
CA TYR A 449 -19.53 -19.93 -8.13
C TYR A 449 -18.56 -21.03 -7.65
N THR A 450 -18.77 -21.59 -6.47
CA THR A 450 -17.98 -22.72 -5.94
C THR A 450 -18.49 -24.06 -6.47
N VAL A 451 -17.66 -25.11 -6.41
CA VAL A 451 -17.96 -26.47 -6.82
C VAL A 451 -18.05 -27.43 -5.65
#